data_432eabdaa2e71ac1334934fe5301d774
#
_entry.id   432eabdaa2e71ac1334934fe5301d774
#
_cell.length_a   1.000
_cell.length_b   1.000
_cell.length_c   1.000
_cell.angle_alpha   90.00
_cell.angle_beta   90.00
_cell.angle_gamma   90.00
#
_symmetry.space_group_name_H-M   'P 1'
#
loop_
_entity.id
_entity.type
_entity.pdbx_description
1 polymer ?
#
loop_
_entity_poly.entity_id
_entity_poly.type
_entity_poly.pdbx_seq_one_letter_code
_entity_poly.pdbx_strand_id
1 'polypeptide(L)'
;MKKLEYKKKICLVTTSRADYWLMKELINIFKKDYNVQLNLLVTGQHLSKKYGYTYKEILLNHKKNTKLINIGTNRSDKISILNSMSNVFKKIGEYFIKNKIDLIIILGDRYETACIALTAYIAEIKIAHIHGGEKTTGSMDDSFRHAITKLSNIHFVSSNDSKKRIIQIG
;
A
#
# COMPACT_ATOMS: atom_id res chain seq x y z
N MET A 1 17.92 10.91 32.00
CA MET A 1 17.96 10.19 30.71
C MET A 1 16.57 10.25 30.07
N LYS A 2 16.37 10.99 28.97
CA LYS A 2 15.11 10.93 28.20
C LYS A 2 15.06 9.53 27.58
N LYS A 3 14.08 8.69 27.97
CA LYS A 3 13.75 7.48 27.24
C LYS A 3 13.51 7.90 25.78
N LEU A 4 14.31 7.41 24.85
CA LEU A 4 14.00 7.52 23.41
C LEU A 4 12.72 6.73 23.21
N GLU A 5 11.58 7.44 23.13
CA GLU A 5 10.30 6.83 22.83
C GLU A 5 10.38 6.26 21.41
N TYR A 6 10.27 4.94 21.30
CA TYR A 6 10.26 4.24 20.01
C TYR A 6 9.00 4.62 19.24
N LYS A 7 9.18 5.36 18.16
CA LYS A 7 8.08 5.70 17.25
C LYS A 7 7.78 4.52 16.33
N LYS A 8 6.52 4.15 16.22
CA LYS A 8 6.09 3.14 15.26
C LYS A 8 6.26 3.67 13.83
N LYS A 9 6.99 2.93 13.00
CA LYS A 9 7.22 3.26 11.59
C LYS A 9 6.09 2.70 10.75
N ILE A 10 5.11 3.55 10.45
CA ILE A 10 3.96 3.19 9.61
C ILE A 10 4.21 3.66 8.18
N CYS A 11 4.05 2.77 7.22
CA CYS A 11 4.14 3.08 5.79
C CYS A 11 2.76 2.98 5.14
N LEU A 12 2.17 4.12 4.75
CA LEU A 12 1.01 4.11 3.87
C LEU A 12 1.50 3.99 2.43
N VAL A 13 0.91 3.06 1.69
CA VAL A 13 1.26 2.82 0.29
C VAL A 13 0.10 3.26 -0.59
N THR A 14 0.40 4.07 -1.59
CA THR A 14 -0.57 4.50 -2.60
C THR A 14 -0.04 4.23 -4.00
N THR A 15 -0.88 3.61 -4.83
CA THR A 15 -0.55 3.18 -6.20
C THR A 15 -1.29 3.99 -7.25
N SER A 16 -2.38 4.67 -6.87
CA SER A 16 -3.22 5.47 -7.76
C SER A 16 -3.77 6.72 -7.08
N ARG A 17 -4.28 7.65 -7.89
CA ARG A 17 -4.91 8.86 -7.39
C ARG A 17 -6.13 8.55 -6.49
N ALA A 18 -6.91 7.54 -6.85
CA ALA A 18 -8.07 7.14 -6.06
C ALA A 18 -7.66 6.68 -4.64
N ASP A 19 -6.63 5.82 -4.53
CA ASP A 19 -6.14 5.35 -3.24
C ASP A 19 -5.68 6.50 -2.36
N TYR A 20 -4.93 7.45 -2.94
CA TYR A 20 -4.43 8.60 -2.19
C TYR A 20 -5.56 9.45 -1.60
N TRP A 21 -6.59 9.74 -2.40
CA TRP A 21 -7.70 10.57 -1.93
C TRP A 21 -8.51 9.89 -0.82
N LEU A 22 -8.73 8.58 -0.91
CA LEU A 22 -9.42 7.82 0.14
C LEU A 22 -8.60 7.76 1.44
N MET A 23 -7.27 7.74 1.35
CA MET A 23 -6.38 7.69 2.51
C MET A 23 -5.94 9.07 3.03
N LYS A 24 -6.31 10.16 2.38
CA LYS A 24 -5.81 11.51 2.67
C LYS A 24 -5.99 11.93 4.13
N GLU A 25 -7.19 11.70 4.68
CA GLU A 25 -7.45 12.05 6.09
C GLU A 25 -6.64 11.16 7.04
N LEU A 26 -6.48 9.88 6.75
CA LEU A 26 -5.64 8.98 7.52
C LEU A 26 -4.17 9.43 7.50
N ILE A 27 -3.65 9.87 6.35
CA ILE A 27 -2.31 10.46 6.23
C ILE A 27 -2.17 11.69 7.13
N ASN A 28 -3.18 12.57 7.15
CA ASN A 28 -3.17 13.78 7.97
C ASN A 28 -3.19 13.47 9.47
N ILE A 29 -3.94 12.45 9.90
CA ILE A 29 -4.00 12.00 11.29
C ILE A 29 -2.62 11.48 11.72
N PHE A 30 -2.03 10.55 10.97
CA PHE A 30 -0.71 9.99 11.31
C PHE A 30 0.42 11.02 11.25
N LYS A 31 0.32 12.02 10.38
CA LYS A 31 1.30 13.11 10.33
C LYS A 31 1.34 13.95 11.61
N LYS A 32 0.22 14.02 12.33
CA LYS A 32 0.08 14.77 13.59
C LYS A 32 0.39 13.93 14.83
N ASP A 33 0.39 12.60 14.71
CA ASP A 33 0.65 11.69 15.83
C ASP A 33 2.14 11.62 16.15
N TYR A 34 2.51 12.03 17.36
CA TYR A 34 3.90 12.04 17.82
C TYR A 34 4.49 10.64 18.04
N ASN A 35 3.65 9.62 18.24
CA ASN A 35 4.07 8.22 18.39
C ASN A 35 4.38 7.54 17.06
N VAL A 36 4.02 8.17 15.94
CA VAL A 36 4.15 7.61 14.59
C VAL A 36 5.25 8.32 13.81
N GLN A 37 6.11 7.52 13.21
CA GLN A 37 6.96 7.95 12.11
C GLN A 37 6.27 7.56 10.80
N LEU A 38 5.54 8.51 10.21
CA LEU A 38 4.84 8.31 8.95
C LEU A 38 5.82 8.23 7.77
N ASN A 39 5.70 7.18 6.97
CA ASN A 39 6.30 7.03 5.65
C ASN A 39 5.18 6.92 4.61
N LEU A 40 5.22 7.71 3.56
CA LEU A 40 4.27 7.64 2.45
C LEU A 40 4.99 7.09 1.21
N LEU A 41 4.72 5.85 0.87
CA LEU A 41 5.26 5.21 -0.32
C LEU A 41 4.32 5.46 -1.50
N VAL A 42 4.81 6.19 -2.48
CA VAL A 42 4.09 6.56 -3.70
C VAL A 42 4.68 5.81 -4.88
N THR A 43 3.87 5.02 -5.56
CA THR A 43 4.32 4.14 -6.64
C THR A 43 3.22 3.98 -7.71
N GLY A 44 3.37 3.02 -8.61
CA GLY A 44 2.36 2.64 -9.58
C GLY A 44 1.99 3.78 -10.53
N GLN A 45 0.70 3.97 -10.72
CA GLN A 45 0.14 4.97 -11.65
C GLN A 45 0.55 6.41 -11.32
N HIS A 46 0.83 6.71 -10.06
CA HIS A 46 1.28 8.04 -9.66
C HIS A 46 2.52 8.52 -10.42
N LEU A 47 3.42 7.60 -10.79
CA LEU A 47 4.70 7.89 -11.45
C LEU A 47 4.65 7.69 -12.96
N SER A 48 3.47 7.50 -13.53
CA SER A 48 3.28 7.30 -14.97
C SER A 48 2.79 8.57 -15.65
N LYS A 49 3.41 8.88 -16.81
CA LYS A 49 2.97 9.98 -17.69
C LYS A 49 1.52 9.78 -18.17
N LYS A 50 1.16 8.53 -18.46
CA LYS A 50 -0.20 8.15 -18.90
C LYS A 50 -1.28 8.63 -17.92
N TYR A 51 -0.97 8.68 -16.61
CA TYR A 51 -1.89 9.07 -15.55
C TYR A 51 -1.59 10.47 -14.97
N GLY A 52 -0.80 11.28 -15.70
CA GLY A 52 -0.59 12.70 -15.38
C GLY A 52 0.38 12.99 -14.24
N TYR A 53 1.25 12.05 -13.85
CA TYR A 53 2.25 12.26 -12.79
C TYR A 53 1.66 12.82 -11.49
N THR A 54 0.60 12.19 -10.99
CA THR A 54 -0.16 12.65 -9.80
C THR A 54 0.65 12.68 -8.51
N TYR A 55 1.88 12.09 -8.49
CA TYR A 55 2.81 12.23 -7.36
C TYR A 55 3.16 13.69 -7.04
N LYS A 56 3.09 14.60 -8.03
CA LYS A 56 3.40 16.03 -7.84
C LYS A 56 2.47 16.68 -6.81
N GLU A 57 1.19 16.35 -6.87
CA GLU A 57 0.19 16.81 -5.89
C GLU A 57 0.51 16.31 -4.47
N ILE A 58 0.94 15.06 -4.36
CA ILE A 58 1.32 14.46 -3.07
C ILE A 58 2.54 15.17 -2.48
N LEU A 59 3.54 15.47 -3.30
CA LEU A 59 4.76 16.17 -2.85
C LEU A 59 4.49 17.58 -2.37
N LEU A 60 3.49 18.29 -2.89
CA LEU A 60 3.13 19.63 -2.39
C LEU A 60 2.78 19.61 -0.90
N ASN A 61 2.10 18.57 -0.43
CA ASN A 61 1.59 18.48 0.94
C ASN A 61 2.44 17.60 1.88
N HIS A 62 3.19 16.63 1.34
CA HIS A 62 3.81 15.55 2.12
C HIS A 62 5.27 15.26 1.74
N LYS A 63 5.98 16.20 1.12
CA LYS A 63 7.35 15.99 0.59
C LYS A 63 8.31 15.32 1.58
N LYS A 64 8.31 15.75 2.84
CA LYS A 64 9.23 15.24 3.88
C LYS A 64 9.01 13.75 4.23
N ASN A 65 7.77 13.27 4.09
CA ASN A 65 7.39 11.90 4.45
C ASN A 65 7.29 10.98 3.25
N THR A 66 7.48 11.49 2.02
CA THR A 66 7.20 10.76 0.79
C THR A 66 8.44 10.12 0.19
N LYS A 67 8.34 8.85 -0.12
CA LYS A 67 9.27 8.09 -0.95
C LYS A 67 8.61 7.72 -2.27
N LEU A 68 9.23 8.11 -3.38
CA LEU A 68 8.82 7.72 -4.72
C LEU A 68 9.59 6.48 -5.16
N ILE A 69 8.91 5.42 -5.58
CA ILE A 69 9.53 4.22 -6.15
C ILE A 69 8.84 3.87 -7.47
N ASN A 70 9.55 4.04 -8.58
CA ASN A 70 9.03 3.71 -9.90
C ASN A 70 9.16 2.21 -10.18
N ILE A 71 8.02 1.56 -10.40
CA ILE A 71 7.91 0.14 -10.73
C ILE A 71 7.60 -0.13 -12.21
N GLY A 72 7.42 0.90 -13.04
CA GLY A 72 7.28 0.75 -14.49
C GLY A 72 5.86 0.50 -15.00
N THR A 73 4.84 1.12 -14.44
CA THR A 73 3.41 0.95 -14.81
C THR A 73 2.96 1.74 -16.05
N ASN A 74 3.81 1.89 -17.06
CA ASN A 74 3.49 2.69 -18.26
C ASN A 74 2.68 1.94 -19.32
N ARG A 75 2.69 0.61 -19.30
CA ARG A 75 2.02 -0.27 -20.24
C ARG A 75 1.14 -1.28 -19.50
N SER A 76 0.13 -1.81 -20.21
CA SER A 76 -0.85 -2.76 -19.66
C SER A 76 -0.75 -4.16 -20.29
N ASP A 77 0.26 -4.41 -21.11
CA ASP A 77 0.52 -5.76 -21.62
C ASP A 77 1.08 -6.68 -20.53
N LYS A 78 0.89 -7.98 -20.69
CA LYS A 78 1.24 -8.99 -19.69
C LYS A 78 2.71 -8.96 -19.25
N ILE A 79 3.63 -8.77 -20.21
CA ILE A 79 5.07 -8.70 -19.91
C ILE A 79 5.41 -7.46 -19.09
N SER A 80 4.83 -6.30 -19.44
CA SER A 80 5.01 -5.08 -18.67
C SER A 80 4.46 -5.17 -17.25
N ILE A 81 3.33 -5.85 -17.06
CA ILE A 81 2.77 -6.15 -15.73
C ILE A 81 3.75 -7.03 -14.93
N LEU A 82 4.22 -8.13 -15.50
CA LEU A 82 5.18 -9.03 -14.83
C LEU A 82 6.49 -8.31 -14.47
N ASN A 83 6.99 -7.45 -15.33
CA ASN A 83 8.17 -6.62 -15.05
C ASN A 83 7.90 -5.62 -13.91
N SER A 84 6.71 -5.03 -13.86
CA SER A 84 6.30 -4.17 -12.74
C SER A 84 6.25 -4.94 -11.42
N MET A 85 5.70 -6.15 -11.41
CA MET A 85 5.66 -7.04 -10.25
C MET A 85 7.07 -7.37 -9.75
N SER A 86 7.99 -7.74 -10.66
CA SER A 86 9.40 -7.98 -10.34
C SER A 86 10.07 -6.75 -9.71
N ASN A 87 9.80 -5.56 -10.25
CA ASN A 87 10.29 -4.30 -9.68
C ASN A 87 9.72 -3.99 -8.28
N VAL A 88 8.49 -4.39 -7.98
CA VAL A 88 7.92 -4.30 -6.63
C VAL A 88 8.76 -5.12 -5.67
N PHE A 89 8.95 -6.41 -5.94
CA PHE A 89 9.72 -7.31 -5.06
C PHE A 89 11.12 -6.77 -4.79
N LYS A 90 11.83 -6.34 -5.83
CA LYS A 90 13.19 -5.83 -5.69
C LYS A 90 13.23 -4.50 -4.95
N LYS A 91 12.63 -3.45 -5.54
CA LYS A 91 12.84 -2.07 -5.08
C LYS A 91 12.08 -1.74 -3.79
N ILE A 92 10.84 -2.25 -3.65
CA ILE A 92 10.02 -1.99 -2.46
C ILE A 92 10.47 -2.91 -1.33
N GLY A 93 10.87 -4.16 -1.62
CA GLY A 93 11.46 -5.06 -0.63
C GLY A 93 12.72 -4.48 -0.01
N GLU A 94 13.67 -4.00 -0.82
CA GLU A 94 14.87 -3.31 -0.33
C GLU A 94 14.51 -2.09 0.54
N TYR A 95 13.51 -1.31 0.12
CA TYR A 95 13.06 -0.16 0.89
C TYR A 95 12.48 -0.54 2.25
N PHE A 96 11.63 -1.56 2.31
CA PHE A 96 11.02 -2.02 3.54
C PHE A 96 12.05 -2.51 4.56
N ILE A 97 12.96 -3.37 4.13
CA ILE A 97 14.01 -3.94 4.98
C ILE A 97 14.93 -2.83 5.51
N LYS A 98 15.43 -1.96 4.60
CA LYS A 98 16.34 -0.87 4.97
C LYS A 98 15.72 0.12 5.97
N ASN A 99 14.44 0.40 5.87
CA ASN A 99 13.77 1.38 6.72
C ASN A 99 13.16 0.78 7.98
N LYS A 100 13.17 -0.56 8.13
CA LYS A 100 12.61 -1.27 9.29
C LYS A 100 11.17 -0.83 9.56
N ILE A 101 10.30 -1.00 8.57
CA ILE A 101 8.88 -0.65 8.68
C ILE A 101 8.20 -1.63 9.62
N ASP A 102 7.37 -1.14 10.55
CA ASP A 102 6.63 -1.97 11.51
C ASP A 102 5.26 -2.40 10.96
N LEU A 103 4.63 -1.53 10.17
CA LEU A 103 3.29 -1.74 9.62
C LEU A 103 3.18 -1.07 8.26
N ILE A 104 2.64 -1.79 7.28
CA ILE A 104 2.14 -1.15 6.06
C ILE A 104 0.62 -1.03 6.11
N ILE A 105 0.10 0.05 5.52
CA ILE A 105 -1.33 0.24 5.27
C ILE A 105 -1.52 0.33 3.76
N ILE A 106 -2.33 -0.56 3.24
CA ILE A 106 -2.63 -0.70 1.81
C ILE A 106 -4.13 -0.67 1.57
N LEU A 107 -4.54 -0.21 0.40
CA LEU A 107 -5.94 -0.10 0.00
C LEU A 107 -6.18 -0.84 -1.32
N GLY A 108 -7.30 -1.55 -1.40
CA GLY A 108 -7.82 -2.10 -2.64
C GLY A 108 -7.21 -3.46 -3.04
N ASP A 109 -7.14 -3.69 -4.34
CA ASP A 109 -7.07 -5.01 -4.94
C ASP A 109 -6.19 -5.10 -6.19
N ARG A 110 -5.45 -4.06 -6.50
CA ARG A 110 -4.61 -4.04 -7.71
C ARG A 110 -3.45 -5.02 -7.60
N TYR A 111 -2.98 -5.50 -8.76
CA TYR A 111 -1.82 -6.41 -8.80
C TYR A 111 -0.57 -5.83 -8.13
N GLU A 112 -0.34 -4.52 -8.25
CA GLU A 112 0.76 -3.84 -7.56
C GLU A 112 0.61 -3.96 -6.05
N THR A 113 -0.62 -3.75 -5.53
CA THR A 113 -0.94 -3.86 -4.11
C THR A 113 -0.75 -5.30 -3.60
N ALA A 114 -1.13 -6.30 -4.40
CA ALA A 114 -0.92 -7.72 -4.07
C ALA A 114 0.57 -8.07 -3.97
N CYS A 115 1.39 -7.57 -4.91
CA CYS A 115 2.84 -7.77 -4.84
C CYS A 115 3.46 -7.06 -3.62
N ILE A 116 2.97 -5.87 -3.28
CA ILE A 116 3.42 -5.13 -2.10
C ILE A 116 3.06 -5.88 -0.81
N ALA A 117 1.84 -6.43 -0.73
CA ALA A 117 1.42 -7.25 0.40
C ALA A 117 2.30 -8.50 0.55
N LEU A 118 2.56 -9.23 -0.53
CA LEU A 118 3.44 -10.40 -0.50
C LEU A 118 4.88 -10.02 -0.11
N THR A 119 5.38 -8.90 -0.62
CA THR A 119 6.71 -8.37 -0.25
C THR A 119 6.79 -8.07 1.25
N ALA A 120 5.78 -7.41 1.81
CA ALA A 120 5.72 -7.10 3.23
C ALA A 120 5.59 -8.36 4.09
N TYR A 121 4.79 -9.34 3.64
CA TYR A 121 4.65 -10.63 4.33
C TYR A 121 5.98 -11.38 4.44
N ILE A 122 6.74 -11.46 3.34
CA ILE A 122 8.08 -12.07 3.33
C ILE A 122 9.07 -11.29 4.21
N ALA A 123 8.94 -9.96 4.26
CA ALA A 123 9.76 -9.10 5.12
C ALA A 123 9.28 -9.07 6.59
N GLU A 124 8.32 -9.92 6.98
CA GLU A 124 7.75 -10.02 8.34
C GLU A 124 7.13 -8.70 8.85
N ILE A 125 6.65 -7.86 7.92
CA ILE A 125 6.00 -6.58 8.22
C ILE A 125 4.49 -6.82 8.35
N LYS A 126 3.88 -6.30 9.41
CA LYS A 126 2.43 -6.35 9.59
C LYS A 126 1.71 -5.58 8.49
N ILE A 127 0.55 -6.10 8.07
CA ILE A 127 -0.26 -5.54 6.98
C ILE A 127 -1.63 -5.16 7.49
N ALA A 128 -2.03 -3.91 7.28
CA ALA A 128 -3.40 -3.42 7.44
C ALA A 128 -4.02 -3.20 6.06
N HIS A 129 -5.10 -3.91 5.76
CA HIS A 129 -5.79 -3.87 4.48
C HIS A 129 -7.12 -3.13 4.58
N ILE A 130 -7.27 -2.07 3.79
CA ILE A 130 -8.51 -1.29 3.66
C ILE A 130 -9.26 -1.80 2.43
N HIS A 131 -10.59 -1.94 2.53
CA HIS A 131 -11.49 -2.50 1.53
C HIS A 131 -11.25 -3.98 1.21
N GLY A 132 -10.71 -4.75 2.16
CA GLY A 132 -10.66 -6.21 2.08
C GLY A 132 -12.06 -6.83 2.13
N GLY A 133 -12.20 -8.05 1.58
CA GLY A 133 -13.46 -8.82 1.62
C GLY A 133 -14.57 -8.32 0.69
N GLU A 134 -14.38 -7.23 -0.05
CA GLU A 134 -15.31 -6.81 -1.11
C GLU A 134 -15.28 -7.79 -2.30
N LYS A 135 -16.30 -7.76 -3.14
CA LYS A 135 -16.37 -8.53 -4.40
C LYS A 135 -16.32 -7.63 -5.61
N THR A 136 -15.53 -8.02 -6.59
CA THR A 136 -15.47 -7.39 -7.92
C THR A 136 -15.68 -8.48 -8.97
N THR A 137 -16.93 -8.79 -9.28
CA THR A 137 -17.31 -9.90 -10.16
C THR A 137 -16.66 -9.75 -11.53
N GLY A 138 -16.03 -10.83 -12.02
CA GLY A 138 -15.47 -10.91 -13.37
C GLY A 138 -14.12 -10.19 -13.55
N SER A 139 -13.51 -9.70 -12.48
CA SER A 139 -12.20 -9.07 -12.51
C SER A 139 -11.12 -9.95 -11.87
N MET A 140 -9.91 -9.91 -12.42
CA MET A 140 -8.72 -10.51 -11.83
C MET A 140 -8.39 -9.85 -10.47
N ASP A 141 -8.79 -8.61 -10.27
CA ASP A 141 -8.58 -7.86 -9.03
C ASP A 141 -9.28 -8.52 -7.83
N ASP A 142 -10.41 -9.22 -8.04
CA ASP A 142 -11.11 -9.97 -6.98
C ASP A 142 -10.18 -11.02 -6.35
N SER A 143 -9.46 -11.78 -7.18
CA SER A 143 -8.47 -12.76 -6.70
C SER A 143 -7.32 -12.11 -5.95
N PHE A 144 -6.81 -10.98 -6.43
CA PHE A 144 -5.78 -10.23 -5.73
C PHE A 144 -6.27 -9.70 -4.39
N ARG A 145 -7.50 -9.17 -4.33
CA ARG A 145 -8.11 -8.70 -3.07
C ARG A 145 -8.14 -9.80 -2.01
N HIS A 146 -8.59 -11.00 -2.39
CA HIS A 146 -8.66 -12.13 -1.46
C HIS A 146 -7.27 -12.62 -1.02
N ALA A 147 -6.29 -12.62 -1.92
CA ALA A 147 -4.90 -12.92 -1.58
C ALA A 147 -4.33 -11.89 -0.59
N ILE A 148 -4.53 -10.59 -0.83
CA ILE A 148 -4.11 -9.52 0.08
C ILE A 148 -4.79 -9.70 1.44
N THR A 149 -6.10 -9.95 1.45
CA THR A 149 -6.86 -10.21 2.69
C THR A 149 -6.23 -11.35 3.49
N LYS A 150 -5.90 -12.48 2.86
CA LYS A 150 -5.28 -13.62 3.56
C LYS A 150 -3.91 -13.33 4.13
N LEU A 151 -3.14 -12.45 3.52
CA LEU A 151 -1.81 -12.05 3.99
C LEU A 151 -1.87 -10.98 5.11
N SER A 152 -3.04 -10.36 5.33
CA SER A 152 -3.16 -9.19 6.20
C SER A 152 -3.47 -9.55 7.64
N ASN A 153 -2.96 -8.74 8.57
CA ASN A 153 -3.14 -8.91 10.01
C ASN A 153 -4.30 -8.06 10.57
N ILE A 154 -4.61 -6.94 9.90
CA ILE A 154 -5.63 -5.97 10.32
C ILE A 154 -6.50 -5.64 9.10
N HIS A 155 -7.81 -5.58 9.30
CA HIS A 155 -8.77 -5.35 8.23
C HIS A 155 -9.70 -4.19 8.55
N PHE A 156 -9.82 -3.25 7.59
CA PHE A 156 -10.79 -2.17 7.61
C PHE A 156 -11.80 -2.41 6.49
N VAL A 157 -13.00 -2.80 6.87
CA VAL A 157 -14.05 -3.24 5.96
C VAL A 157 -15.11 -2.17 5.76
N SER A 158 -15.71 -2.14 4.55
CA SER A 158 -16.78 -1.21 4.20
C SER A 158 -18.17 -1.71 4.59
N SER A 159 -18.34 -3.02 4.83
CA SER A 159 -19.64 -3.62 5.08
C SER A 159 -19.56 -4.88 5.97
N ASN A 160 -20.72 -5.26 6.56
CA ASN A 160 -20.84 -6.50 7.31
C ASN A 160 -20.62 -7.74 6.43
N ASP A 161 -20.98 -7.70 5.15
CA ASP A 161 -20.76 -8.82 4.24
C ASP A 161 -19.27 -8.99 3.91
N SER A 162 -18.54 -7.90 3.75
CA SER A 162 -17.09 -7.93 3.63
C SER A 162 -16.43 -8.52 4.89
N LYS A 163 -16.90 -8.14 6.08
CA LYS A 163 -16.45 -8.70 7.35
C LYS A 163 -16.66 -10.22 7.42
N LYS A 164 -17.86 -10.70 7.05
CA LYS A 164 -18.15 -12.15 7.04
C LYS A 164 -17.19 -12.91 6.12
N ARG A 165 -16.93 -12.38 4.90
CA ARG A 165 -15.99 -13.02 3.98
C ARG A 165 -14.56 -13.07 4.51
N ILE A 166 -14.08 -12.01 5.14
CA ILE A 166 -12.75 -12.01 5.76
C ILE A 166 -12.65 -13.11 6.83
N ILE A 167 -13.66 -13.23 7.70
CA ILE A 167 -13.69 -14.30 8.71
C ILE A 167 -13.68 -15.70 8.06
N GLN A 168 -14.35 -15.88 6.92
CA GLN A 168 -14.36 -17.15 6.19
C GLN A 168 -13.01 -17.47 5.51
N ILE A 169 -12.27 -16.44 5.10
CA ILE A 169 -10.94 -16.60 4.50
C ILE A 169 -9.89 -16.99 5.58
N GLY A 170 -10.13 -16.64 6.83
CA GLY A 170 -9.25 -16.94 7.98
C GLY A 170 -8.15 -15.94 8.17
#